data_b4e9d3bac5fbc95ff67df102ef653048
#
_entry.id   b4e9d3bac5fbc95ff67df102ef653048
#
_cell.length_a   1.000
_cell.length_b   1.000
_cell.length_c   1.000
_cell.angle_alpha   90.00
_cell.angle_beta   90.00
_cell.angle_gamma   90.00
#
_symmetry.space_group_name_H-M   'P 1'
#
loop_
_entity.id
_entity.type
_entity.pdbx_description
1 polymer ?
#
loop_
_entity_poly.entity_id
_entity_poly.type
_entity_poly.pdbx_seq_one_letter_code
_entity_poly.pdbx_strand_id
1 'polypeptide(L)'
;LRYFIKTSTRANKRSTVRRLNRRFPRIHSGKKVQRQARIGVYIDQSGSVDDGMLAKFYAELNKLANLAEFTVVPFDTQVAEDKIYVWKRGQSRTFERVLTGGTCFRSPTDHCNREGFDGMIVLTDLMAPKPQACKSQRMWMTTEYYAKHPYFKTSELIVAIPD
;
A
#
# COMPACT_ATOMS: atom_id res chain seq x y z
N LEU A 1 -1.44 -2.84 -10.91
CA LEU A 1 -2.03 -3.03 -9.57
C LEU A 1 -2.41 -4.49 -9.29
N ARG A 2 -3.25 -5.15 -10.10
CA ARG A 2 -3.67 -6.57 -9.89
C ARG A 2 -2.49 -7.53 -9.72
N TYR A 3 -1.44 -7.38 -10.53
CA TYR A 3 -0.24 -8.21 -10.44
C TYR A 3 0.50 -7.96 -9.13
N PHE A 4 0.69 -6.71 -8.72
CA PHE A 4 1.33 -6.33 -7.46
C PHE A 4 0.61 -6.96 -6.26
N ILE A 5 -0.72 -6.86 -6.18
CA ILE A 5 -1.51 -7.47 -5.09
C ILE A 5 -1.32 -8.99 -5.06
N LYS A 6 -1.30 -9.66 -6.22
CA LYS A 6 -1.08 -11.11 -6.29
C LYS A 6 0.30 -11.52 -5.82
N THR A 7 1.34 -10.75 -6.17
CA THR A 7 2.73 -11.05 -5.79
C THR A 7 3.02 -10.72 -4.34
N SER A 8 2.33 -9.75 -3.74
CA SER A 8 2.46 -9.38 -2.33
C SER A 8 1.75 -10.36 -1.38
N THR A 9 0.98 -11.34 -1.89
CA THR A 9 0.24 -12.29 -1.04
C THR A 9 1.16 -13.26 -0.34
N ARG A 10 1.28 -13.16 0.98
CA ARG A 10 1.84 -14.23 1.83
C ARG A 10 0.77 -15.27 2.14
N ALA A 11 1.16 -16.53 2.11
CA ALA A 11 0.29 -17.62 2.47
C ALA A 11 0.13 -17.73 3.99
N ASN A 12 -0.92 -17.11 4.54
CA ASN A 12 -1.29 -17.31 5.94
C ASN A 12 -1.91 -18.71 6.12
N LYS A 13 -1.24 -19.56 6.91
CA LYS A 13 -1.72 -20.90 7.23
C LYS A 13 -2.51 -20.86 8.52
N ARG A 14 -3.82 -21.10 8.46
CA ARG A 14 -4.67 -21.28 9.66
C ARG A 14 -4.94 -22.75 9.89
N SER A 15 -4.89 -23.17 11.17
CA SER A 15 -5.32 -24.50 11.59
C SER A 15 -6.84 -24.63 11.41
N THR A 16 -7.32 -25.76 10.91
CA THR A 16 -8.76 -26.02 10.71
C THR A 16 -9.09 -27.50 10.91
N VAL A 17 -10.08 -27.78 11.72
CA VAL A 17 -10.64 -29.14 11.92
C VAL A 17 -11.33 -29.70 10.67
N ARG A 18 -11.69 -28.84 9.70
CA ARG A 18 -12.34 -29.29 8.44
C ARG A 18 -11.37 -29.92 7.44
N ARG A 19 -10.06 -29.94 7.70
CA ARG A 19 -9.05 -30.62 6.88
C ARG A 19 -8.23 -31.55 7.73
N LEU A 20 -8.02 -32.77 7.24
CA LEU A 20 -7.15 -33.73 7.90
C LEU A 20 -5.69 -33.29 7.78
N ASN A 21 -4.95 -33.43 8.88
CA ASN A 21 -3.51 -33.28 8.86
C ASN A 21 -2.89 -34.49 8.13
N ARG A 22 -2.12 -34.30 7.08
CA ARG A 22 -1.53 -35.39 6.30
C ARG A 22 -0.54 -36.27 7.06
N ARG A 23 0.15 -35.72 8.08
CA ARG A 23 1.11 -36.46 8.93
C ARG A 23 0.43 -37.16 10.09
N PHE A 24 -0.56 -36.48 10.72
CA PHE A 24 -1.24 -36.95 11.93
C PHE A 24 -2.75 -36.73 11.77
N PRO A 25 -3.43 -37.54 10.96
CA PRO A 25 -4.79 -37.24 10.50
C PRO A 25 -5.88 -37.25 11.59
N ARG A 26 -5.63 -37.84 12.74
CA ARG A 26 -6.60 -37.92 13.86
C ARG A 26 -6.15 -37.18 15.11
N ILE A 27 -4.92 -36.66 15.16
CA ILE A 27 -4.32 -36.05 16.35
C ILE A 27 -4.26 -34.53 16.20
N HIS A 28 -4.00 -34.03 15.00
CA HIS A 28 -3.87 -32.60 14.72
C HIS A 28 -4.80 -32.15 13.61
N SER A 29 -5.33 -30.92 13.79
CA SER A 29 -6.09 -30.24 12.74
C SER A 29 -5.23 -29.97 11.49
N GLY A 30 -5.83 -30.05 10.31
CA GLY A 30 -5.19 -29.65 9.04
C GLY A 30 -5.00 -28.14 8.97
N LYS A 31 -4.23 -27.69 7.96
CA LYS A 31 -3.97 -26.26 7.71
C LYS A 31 -4.72 -25.80 6.47
N LYS A 32 -5.49 -24.70 6.60
CA LYS A 32 -6.07 -23.97 5.47
C LYS A 32 -5.18 -22.79 5.15
N VAL A 33 -4.75 -22.69 3.90
CA VAL A 33 -4.02 -21.52 3.40
C VAL A 33 -5.04 -20.46 3.03
N GLN A 34 -5.06 -19.34 3.74
CA GLN A 34 -5.84 -18.19 3.40
C GLN A 34 -4.89 -17.15 2.78
N ARG A 35 -5.06 -16.91 1.49
CA ARG A 35 -4.27 -15.92 0.73
C ARG A 35 -5.02 -14.59 0.74
N GLN A 36 -4.76 -13.76 1.72
CA GLN A 36 -5.24 -12.38 1.76
C GLN A 36 -4.04 -11.50 2.08
N ALA A 37 -3.65 -10.65 1.13
CA ALA A 37 -2.58 -9.71 1.33
C ALA A 37 -3.04 -8.55 2.22
N ARG A 38 -2.22 -8.16 3.18
CA ARG A 38 -2.37 -6.89 3.90
C ARG A 38 -1.58 -5.83 3.15
N ILE A 39 -2.28 -4.97 2.42
CA ILE A 39 -1.67 -3.90 1.63
C ILE A 39 -1.78 -2.58 2.40
N GLY A 40 -0.64 -1.91 2.60
CA GLY A 40 -0.57 -0.54 3.07
C GLY A 40 -0.50 0.42 1.88
N VAL A 41 -1.42 1.37 1.82
CA VAL A 41 -1.46 2.42 0.80
C VAL A 41 -1.13 3.74 1.48
N TYR A 42 0.00 4.30 1.12
CA TYR A 42 0.56 5.52 1.70
C TYR A 42 0.31 6.68 0.75
N ILE A 43 -0.45 7.68 1.20
CA ILE A 43 -0.81 8.84 0.38
C ILE A 43 -0.01 10.04 0.86
N ASP A 44 0.85 10.54 -0.01
CA ASP A 44 1.58 11.79 0.18
C ASP A 44 0.60 12.95 0.12
N GLN A 45 0.56 13.73 1.19
CA GLN A 45 -0.28 14.91 1.31
C GLN A 45 0.57 16.18 1.52
N SER A 46 1.83 16.13 1.12
CA SER A 46 2.73 17.30 1.14
C SER A 46 2.21 18.43 0.26
N GLY A 47 2.70 19.64 0.50
CA GLY A 47 2.28 20.82 -0.23
C GLY A 47 2.62 20.82 -1.73
N SER A 48 3.55 19.95 -2.18
CA SER A 48 3.89 19.76 -3.61
C SER A 48 2.86 18.90 -4.36
N VAL A 49 2.10 18.06 -3.64
CA VAL A 49 0.98 17.29 -4.20
C VAL A 49 -0.26 18.14 -4.18
N ASP A 50 -0.73 18.61 -5.32
CA ASP A 50 -1.94 19.43 -5.42
C ASP A 50 -3.24 18.60 -5.29
N ASP A 51 -4.37 19.29 -5.16
CA ASP A 51 -5.66 18.63 -5.00
C ASP A 51 -6.11 17.89 -6.25
N GLY A 52 -5.65 18.32 -7.44
CA GLY A 52 -5.88 17.60 -8.70
C GLY A 52 -5.18 16.25 -8.71
N MET A 53 -3.92 16.20 -8.24
CA MET A 53 -3.16 14.97 -8.10
C MET A 53 -3.79 14.05 -7.03
N LEU A 54 -4.19 14.60 -5.89
CA LEU A 54 -4.90 13.82 -4.87
C LEU A 54 -6.19 13.23 -5.41
N ALA A 55 -6.97 13.97 -6.18
CA ALA A 55 -8.19 13.46 -6.82
C ALA A 55 -7.89 12.28 -7.75
N LYS A 56 -6.80 12.36 -8.56
CA LYS A 56 -6.34 11.24 -9.40
C LYS A 56 -5.92 10.04 -8.57
N PHE A 57 -5.21 10.24 -7.47
CA PHE A 57 -4.83 9.17 -6.53
C PHE A 57 -6.06 8.46 -5.97
N TYR A 58 -7.04 9.20 -5.50
CA TYR A 58 -8.28 8.62 -4.96
C TYR A 58 -9.11 7.93 -6.05
N ALA A 59 -9.10 8.42 -7.28
CA ALA A 59 -9.75 7.72 -8.41
C ALA A 59 -9.11 6.34 -8.66
N GLU A 60 -7.77 6.23 -8.62
CA GLU A 60 -7.09 4.95 -8.74
C GLU A 60 -7.34 4.03 -7.53
N LEU A 61 -7.41 4.59 -6.32
CA LEU A 61 -7.74 3.82 -5.11
C LEU A 61 -9.19 3.30 -5.13
N ASN A 62 -10.13 4.05 -5.69
CA ASN A 62 -11.50 3.55 -5.92
C ASN A 62 -11.53 2.35 -6.87
N LYS A 63 -10.70 2.34 -7.92
CA LYS A 63 -10.52 1.17 -8.80
C LYS A 63 -9.89 0.00 -8.03
N LEU A 64 -8.90 0.28 -7.17
CA LEU A 64 -8.25 -0.74 -6.33
C LEU A 64 -9.24 -1.33 -5.31
N ALA A 65 -10.10 -0.52 -4.70
CA ALA A 65 -11.10 -0.94 -3.72
C ALA A 65 -12.11 -1.95 -4.30
N ASN A 66 -12.34 -1.95 -5.61
CA ASN A 66 -13.15 -3.00 -6.26
C ASN A 66 -12.46 -4.38 -6.24
N LEU A 67 -11.13 -4.42 -6.07
CA LEU A 67 -10.33 -5.65 -6.14
C LEU A 67 -9.96 -6.20 -4.76
N ALA A 68 -9.61 -5.33 -3.83
CA ALA A 68 -9.08 -5.70 -2.51
C ALA A 68 -9.43 -4.66 -1.44
N GLU A 69 -9.37 -5.08 -0.18
CA GLU A 69 -9.34 -4.21 0.99
C GLU A 69 -7.89 -3.80 1.26
N PHE A 70 -7.66 -2.57 1.68
CA PHE A 70 -6.35 -2.04 2.01
C PHE A 70 -6.41 -1.01 3.12
N THR A 71 -5.27 -0.78 3.79
CA THR A 71 -5.14 0.24 4.83
C THR A 71 -4.56 1.50 4.21
N VAL A 72 -5.25 2.63 4.37
CA VAL A 72 -4.79 3.95 3.91
C VAL A 72 -4.07 4.66 5.05
N VAL A 73 -2.90 5.17 4.73
CA VAL A 73 -1.98 5.83 5.66
C VAL A 73 -1.59 7.19 5.05
N PRO A 74 -2.24 8.29 5.44
CA PRO A 74 -1.81 9.62 5.04
C PRO A 74 -0.47 9.98 5.67
N PHE A 75 0.42 10.62 4.92
CA PHE A 75 1.69 11.11 5.42
C PHE A 75 2.13 12.41 4.73
N ASP A 76 3.03 13.12 5.38
CA ASP A 76 3.83 14.22 4.84
C ASP A 76 5.30 14.05 5.28
N THR A 77 5.79 14.80 6.23
CA THR A 77 7.07 14.54 6.91
C THR A 77 6.99 13.35 7.86
N GLN A 78 5.78 13.07 8.37
CA GLN A 78 5.46 11.97 9.28
C GLN A 78 4.15 11.30 8.88
N VAL A 79 3.94 10.07 9.37
CA VAL A 79 2.67 9.37 9.22
C VAL A 79 1.64 9.96 10.19
N ALA A 80 0.45 10.29 9.71
CA ALA A 80 -0.68 10.70 10.52
C ALA A 80 -1.39 9.47 11.10
N GLU A 81 -0.88 8.93 12.20
CA GLU A 81 -1.38 7.68 12.80
C GLU A 81 -2.85 7.77 13.21
N ASP A 82 -3.32 8.92 13.64
CA ASP A 82 -4.72 9.19 14.01
C ASP A 82 -5.68 9.26 12.81
N LYS A 83 -5.15 9.34 11.58
CA LYS A 83 -5.90 9.42 10.32
C LYS A 83 -5.83 8.13 9.49
N ILE A 84 -5.22 7.06 10.02
CA ILE A 84 -5.16 5.76 9.37
C ILE A 84 -6.55 5.13 9.36
N TYR A 85 -6.95 4.59 8.21
CA TYR A 85 -8.23 3.89 8.10
C TYR A 85 -8.17 2.71 7.13
N VAL A 86 -9.09 1.77 7.30
CA VAL A 86 -9.25 0.64 6.39
C VAL A 86 -10.26 1.03 5.31
N TRP A 87 -9.83 0.92 4.06
CA TRP A 87 -10.71 1.08 2.91
C TRP A 87 -11.24 -0.30 2.51
N LYS A 88 -12.50 -0.54 2.80
CA LYS A 88 -13.13 -1.84 2.56
C LYS A 88 -13.45 -2.03 1.07
N ARG A 89 -13.40 -3.26 0.64
CA ARG A 89 -13.73 -3.63 -0.74
C ARG A 89 -15.15 -3.15 -1.11
N GLY A 90 -15.25 -2.52 -2.29
CA GLY A 90 -16.52 -2.00 -2.84
C GLY A 90 -16.96 -0.65 -2.28
N GLN A 91 -16.21 -0.04 -1.35
CA GLN A 91 -16.46 1.33 -0.92
C GLN A 91 -15.89 2.32 -1.95
N SER A 92 -16.57 3.45 -2.14
CA SER A 92 -16.08 4.61 -2.87
C SER A 92 -15.84 5.76 -1.89
N ARG A 93 -14.74 6.51 -2.09
CA ARG A 93 -14.40 7.70 -1.29
C ARG A 93 -13.95 8.83 -2.21
N THR A 94 -14.23 10.05 -1.78
CA THR A 94 -13.67 11.27 -2.35
C THR A 94 -12.34 11.59 -1.65
N PHE A 95 -11.48 12.38 -2.31
CA PHE A 95 -10.22 12.79 -1.68
C PHE A 95 -10.47 13.71 -0.48
N GLU A 96 -9.62 13.58 0.51
CA GLU A 96 -9.59 14.43 1.69
C GLU A 96 -8.14 14.80 1.98
N ARG A 97 -7.86 16.11 2.09
CA ARG A 97 -6.56 16.61 2.51
C ARG A 97 -6.57 16.79 4.03
N VAL A 98 -5.68 16.09 4.71
CA VAL A 98 -5.56 16.17 6.17
C VAL A 98 -4.20 16.72 6.63
N LEU A 99 -3.22 16.83 5.70
CA LEU A 99 -1.87 17.33 5.94
C LEU A 99 -1.42 18.27 4.82
N THR A 100 -0.42 19.12 5.08
CA THR A 100 0.11 20.10 4.11
C THR A 100 1.60 20.38 4.30
N GLY A 101 2.36 19.49 4.95
CA GLY A 101 3.77 19.68 5.26
C GLY A 101 4.71 19.38 4.09
N GLY A 102 5.96 19.12 4.40
CA GLY A 102 6.95 18.63 3.43
C GLY A 102 6.81 17.13 3.16
N THR A 103 7.78 16.52 2.47
CA THR A 103 7.74 15.08 2.13
C THR A 103 8.92 14.35 2.77
N CYS A 104 8.65 13.23 3.46
CA CYS A 104 9.65 12.32 3.97
C CYS A 104 9.23 10.87 3.80
N PHE A 105 9.87 10.12 2.90
CA PHE A 105 9.54 8.71 2.62
C PHE A 105 10.07 7.74 3.68
N ARG A 106 10.93 8.19 4.59
CA ARG A 106 11.44 7.37 5.68
C ARG A 106 10.33 6.98 6.65
N SER A 107 9.54 7.96 7.10
CA SER A 107 8.45 7.75 8.05
C SER A 107 7.44 6.69 7.59
N PRO A 108 6.85 6.77 6.37
CA PRO A 108 5.93 5.74 5.88
C PRO A 108 6.61 4.38 5.68
N THR A 109 7.91 4.34 5.32
CA THR A 109 8.65 3.08 5.19
C THR A 109 8.87 2.41 6.54
N ASP A 110 9.25 3.16 7.57
CA ASP A 110 9.40 2.66 8.94
C ASP A 110 8.07 2.15 9.50
N HIS A 111 6.99 2.90 9.27
CA HIS A 111 5.65 2.46 9.64
C HIS A 111 5.26 1.14 8.95
N CYS A 112 5.49 1.01 7.64
CA CYS A 112 5.22 -0.21 6.89
C CYS A 112 6.01 -1.41 7.45
N ASN A 113 7.30 -1.20 7.76
CA ASN A 113 8.18 -2.23 8.31
C ASN A 113 7.76 -2.67 9.73
N ARG A 114 7.21 -1.75 10.53
CA ARG A 114 6.69 -2.00 11.88
C ARG A 114 5.38 -2.78 11.84
N GLU A 115 4.43 -2.34 11.02
CA GLU A 115 3.11 -2.95 10.88
C GLU A 115 3.12 -4.31 10.15
N GLY A 116 4.18 -4.60 9.41
CA GLY A 116 4.36 -5.88 8.73
C GLY A 116 3.34 -6.09 7.60
N PHE A 117 3.04 -5.05 6.81
CA PHE A 117 2.26 -5.19 5.58
C PHE A 117 2.98 -6.12 4.59
N ASP A 118 2.20 -6.83 3.78
CA ASP A 118 2.73 -7.72 2.74
C ASP A 118 3.16 -6.96 1.48
N GLY A 119 2.56 -5.80 1.24
CA GLY A 119 2.91 -4.87 0.17
C GLY A 119 2.67 -3.42 0.56
N MET A 120 3.49 -2.54 0.01
CA MET A 120 3.44 -1.09 0.21
C MET A 120 3.21 -0.39 -1.13
N ILE A 121 2.17 0.41 -1.23
CA ILE A 121 1.91 1.30 -2.37
C ILE A 121 2.08 2.74 -1.88
N VAL A 122 2.92 3.52 -2.53
CA VAL A 122 3.13 4.93 -2.18
C VAL A 122 2.66 5.80 -3.34
N LEU A 123 1.69 6.67 -3.07
CA LEU A 123 1.18 7.66 -4.02
C LEU A 123 1.81 9.01 -3.68
N THR A 124 2.62 9.55 -4.60
CA THR A 124 3.45 10.73 -4.37
C THR A 124 3.89 11.35 -5.70
N ASP A 125 4.40 12.57 -5.66
CA ASP A 125 5.10 13.23 -6.77
C ASP A 125 6.57 12.80 -6.91
N LEU A 126 7.08 11.92 -6.05
CA LEU A 126 8.48 11.44 -6.01
C LEU A 126 9.52 12.54 -5.76
N MET A 127 9.14 13.70 -5.22
CA MET A 127 10.00 14.86 -5.03
C MET A 127 10.68 14.91 -3.65
N ALA A 128 11.17 13.76 -3.18
CA ALA A 128 11.94 13.66 -1.93
C ALA A 128 13.05 12.60 -2.06
N PRO A 129 14.07 12.61 -1.16
CA PRO A 129 15.15 11.64 -1.18
C PRO A 129 14.65 10.18 -1.05
N LYS A 130 15.39 9.27 -1.71
CA LYS A 130 15.11 7.83 -1.63
C LYS A 130 15.13 7.35 -0.18
N PRO A 131 14.09 6.64 0.28
CA PRO A 131 14.06 6.06 1.62
C PRO A 131 14.94 4.80 1.72
N GLN A 132 15.12 4.32 2.94
CA GLN A 132 15.72 3.02 3.22
C GLN A 132 14.90 1.87 2.60
N ALA A 133 15.48 0.67 2.64
CA ALA A 133 14.83 -0.54 2.14
C ALA A 133 13.53 -0.84 2.90
N CYS A 134 12.51 -1.25 2.16
CA CYS A 134 11.28 -1.80 2.71
C CYS A 134 11.40 -3.32 2.83
N LYS A 135 10.91 -3.89 3.94
CA LYS A 135 10.87 -5.35 4.15
C LYS A 135 9.85 -6.05 3.25
N SER A 136 8.83 -5.31 2.83
CA SER A 136 7.81 -5.75 1.88
C SER A 136 8.11 -5.22 0.50
N GLN A 137 7.46 -5.78 -0.51
CA GLN A 137 7.49 -5.25 -1.86
C GLN A 137 6.88 -3.84 -1.85
N ARG A 138 7.63 -2.84 -2.34
CA ARG A 138 7.16 -1.45 -2.46
C ARG A 138 6.95 -1.09 -3.92
N MET A 139 5.90 -0.32 -4.18
CA MET A 139 5.54 0.22 -5.49
C MET A 139 5.22 1.70 -5.34
N TRP A 140 5.65 2.49 -6.31
CA TRP A 140 5.41 3.91 -6.41
C TRP A 140 4.32 4.18 -7.44
N MET A 141 3.37 5.04 -7.12
CA MET A 141 2.37 5.52 -8.07
C MET A 141 2.41 7.04 -8.14
N THR A 142 2.45 7.56 -9.34
CA THR A 142 2.55 8.99 -9.60
C THR A 142 1.93 9.34 -10.95
N THR A 143 1.93 10.62 -11.33
CA THR A 143 1.50 11.04 -12.68
C THR A 143 2.56 10.69 -13.72
N GLU A 144 2.20 10.76 -15.00
CA GLU A 144 3.14 10.45 -16.10
C GLU A 144 4.36 11.35 -16.09
N TYR A 145 4.19 12.63 -15.75
CA TYR A 145 5.29 13.58 -15.68
C TYR A 145 6.35 13.16 -14.66
N TYR A 146 5.96 12.90 -13.42
CA TYR A 146 6.88 12.53 -12.34
C TYR A 146 7.43 11.11 -12.49
N ALA A 147 6.71 10.20 -13.14
CA ALA A 147 7.23 8.88 -13.46
C ALA A 147 8.45 8.93 -14.40
N LYS A 148 8.49 9.93 -15.30
CA LYS A 148 9.61 10.16 -16.21
C LYS A 148 10.75 10.95 -15.57
N HIS A 149 10.47 11.73 -14.53
CA HIS A 149 11.42 12.65 -13.87
C HIS A 149 11.49 12.45 -12.36
N PRO A 150 11.74 11.22 -11.85
CA PRO A 150 11.81 10.99 -10.41
C PRO A 150 13.05 11.66 -9.81
N TYR A 151 12.94 12.21 -8.61
CA TYR A 151 14.06 12.83 -7.90
C TYR A 151 15.19 11.83 -7.55
N PHE A 152 14.87 10.55 -7.44
CA PHE A 152 15.84 9.49 -7.11
C PHE A 152 15.73 8.29 -8.05
N LYS A 153 16.84 7.57 -8.23
CA LYS A 153 16.87 6.32 -9.00
C LYS A 153 16.48 5.14 -8.14
N THR A 154 15.58 4.29 -8.64
CA THR A 154 15.13 3.08 -7.97
C THR A 154 14.95 1.93 -8.96
N SER A 155 15.13 0.69 -8.48
CA SER A 155 14.76 -0.53 -9.19
C SER A 155 13.33 -1.01 -8.84
N GLU A 156 12.67 -0.31 -7.90
CA GLU A 156 11.30 -0.59 -7.52
C GLU A 156 10.33 -0.16 -8.62
N LEU A 157 9.18 -0.79 -8.68
CA LEU A 157 8.17 -0.50 -9.70
C LEU A 157 7.61 0.92 -9.52
N ILE A 158 7.70 1.73 -10.57
CA ILE A 158 6.98 3.01 -10.67
C ILE A 158 5.84 2.83 -11.67
N VAL A 159 4.63 3.18 -11.28
CA VAL A 159 3.43 3.12 -12.12
C VAL A 159 2.91 4.54 -12.34
N ALA A 160 2.80 4.92 -13.60
CA ALA A 160 2.18 6.18 -13.98
C ALA A 160 0.66 6.04 -13.98
N ILE A 161 -0.01 7.04 -13.40
CA ILE A 161 -1.46 7.22 -13.50
C ILE A 161 -1.70 8.06 -14.75
N PRO A 162 -2.53 7.59 -15.69
CA PRO A 162 -2.86 8.38 -16.88
C PRO A 162 -3.61 9.65 -16.49
N ASP A 163 -3.39 10.70 -17.28
CA ASP A 163 -4.05 12.01 -17.10
C ASP A 163 -5.56 11.96 -17.37
#